data_68e6bc5c59f345420006e2ac08586e50
#
_entry.id   68e6bc5c59f345420006e2ac08586e50
#
_cell.length_a   1.000
_cell.length_b   1.000
_cell.length_c   1.000
_cell.angle_alpha   90.00
_cell.angle_beta   90.00
_cell.angle_gamma   90.00
#
_symmetry.space_group_name_H-M   'P 1'
#
loop_
_entity.id
_entity.type
_entity.pdbx_description
1 polymer ?
#
loop_
_entity_poly.entity_id
_entity_poly.type
_entity_poly.pdbx_seq_one_letter_code
_entity_poly.pdbx_strand_id
1 'polypeptide(L)'
;EFRRVLFRSNALYSYSFLKNTKENTDFILDYLNTFTGEKEENLGTFKLHVSERDIINDEIVSMKPLGSLEFNNIQLPLFNYKLNSAISYADITEHYETTSISLEEAHLSARLFRSIALFNYSKIIPEIFYSKYWYPQKNSWERLFSTVTMSFPSTIFNPKISLYKQWLKNTGDSPFSFRTKFSPISDELWVDLNDRINNAFFGVSSRYAFHGKTFRDINIEVGYAFSCWKVSLKWLTKREQILFGFQMNQE
;
A
#
# COMPACT_ATOMS: atom_id res chain seq x y z
N GLU A 1 9.69 31.21 -20.36
CA GLU A 1 10.83 30.27 -20.34
C GLU A 1 10.34 28.88 -19.91
N PHE A 2 10.02 28.03 -20.88
CA PHE A 2 9.75 26.62 -20.58
C PHE A 2 11.09 25.97 -20.22
N ARG A 3 11.37 25.81 -18.93
CA ARG A 3 12.49 24.99 -18.47
C ARG A 3 12.29 23.57 -18.95
N ARG A 4 13.22 23.06 -19.75
CA ARG A 4 13.28 21.66 -20.16
C ARG A 4 13.40 20.82 -18.89
N VAL A 5 12.32 20.18 -18.48
CA VAL A 5 12.38 19.13 -17.45
C VAL A 5 13.03 17.93 -18.11
N LEU A 6 14.26 17.64 -17.72
CA LEU A 6 14.93 16.41 -18.15
C LEU A 6 14.29 15.23 -17.42
N PHE A 7 13.42 14.53 -18.10
CA PHE A 7 12.86 13.28 -17.61
C PHE A 7 13.90 12.17 -17.80
N ARG A 8 14.47 11.66 -16.72
CA ARG A 8 15.13 10.37 -16.74
C ARG A 8 14.09 9.32 -16.40
N SER A 9 13.85 8.39 -17.32
CA SER A 9 12.94 7.28 -17.11
C SER A 9 13.74 6.04 -16.73
N ASN A 10 13.50 5.49 -15.55
CA ASN A 10 13.96 4.16 -15.17
C ASN A 10 12.76 3.22 -15.30
N ALA A 11 12.78 2.34 -16.30
CA ALA A 11 11.74 1.35 -16.49
C ALA A 11 12.14 0.06 -15.74
N LEU A 12 11.29 -0.38 -14.83
CA LEU A 12 11.43 -1.64 -14.12
C LEU A 12 10.32 -2.58 -14.58
N TYR A 13 10.70 -3.78 -15.03
CA TYR A 13 9.75 -4.83 -15.38
C TYR A 13 9.84 -5.92 -14.30
N SER A 14 8.71 -6.28 -13.71
CA SER A 14 8.63 -7.43 -12.81
C SER A 14 7.61 -8.44 -13.35
N TYR A 15 7.97 -9.71 -13.31
CA TYR A 15 7.08 -10.82 -13.62
C TYR A 15 7.00 -11.71 -12.40
N SER A 16 5.81 -12.06 -11.98
CA SER A 16 5.62 -13.10 -10.99
C SER A 16 4.58 -14.10 -11.47
N PHE A 17 4.93 -15.39 -11.35
CA PHE A 17 4.02 -16.49 -11.57
C PHE A 17 3.75 -17.13 -10.21
N LEU A 18 2.55 -16.99 -9.69
CA LEU A 18 2.10 -17.67 -8.49
C LEU A 18 1.33 -18.92 -8.91
N LYS A 19 1.91 -20.09 -8.69
CA LYS A 19 1.20 -21.34 -8.92
C LYS A 19 0.34 -21.65 -7.71
N ASN A 20 -0.95 -21.35 -7.80
CA ASN A 20 -1.89 -21.81 -6.81
C ASN A 20 -2.36 -23.24 -7.16
N THR A 21 -2.59 -24.08 -6.15
CA THR A 21 -2.81 -25.52 -6.26
C THR A 21 -4.15 -25.93 -6.89
N LYS A 22 -4.94 -25.00 -7.39
CA LYS A 22 -6.19 -25.24 -8.14
C LYS A 22 -6.08 -24.65 -9.55
N GLU A 23 -5.49 -25.42 -10.45
CA GLU A 23 -5.63 -25.40 -11.93
C GLU A 23 -5.52 -24.06 -12.70
N ASN A 24 -5.18 -22.92 -12.06
CA ASN A 24 -5.10 -21.64 -12.76
C ASN A 24 -3.72 -20.99 -12.54
N THR A 25 -3.16 -20.51 -13.63
CA THR A 25 -1.90 -19.77 -13.63
C THR A 25 -2.21 -18.32 -13.29
N ASP A 26 -1.80 -17.88 -12.11
CA ASP A 26 -1.86 -16.47 -11.73
C ASP A 26 -0.74 -15.72 -12.44
N PHE A 27 -1.07 -14.63 -13.09
CA PHE A 27 -0.14 -13.82 -13.86
C PHE A 27 -0.18 -12.39 -13.36
N ILE A 28 0.99 -11.82 -13.08
CA ILE A 28 1.15 -10.41 -12.74
C ILE A 28 2.24 -9.82 -13.63
N LEU A 29 1.92 -8.73 -14.29
CA LEU A 29 2.84 -7.91 -15.06
C LEU A 29 2.81 -6.48 -14.54
N ASP A 30 3.94 -5.98 -14.10
CA ASP A 30 4.11 -4.60 -13.69
C ASP A 30 5.08 -3.87 -14.60
N TYR A 31 4.69 -2.70 -15.05
CA TYR A 31 5.56 -1.71 -15.67
C TYR A 31 5.59 -0.45 -14.81
N LEU A 32 6.78 -0.02 -14.45
CA LEU A 32 6.99 1.16 -13.64
C LEU A 32 7.91 2.14 -14.37
N ASN A 33 7.49 3.38 -14.51
CA ASN A 33 8.33 4.46 -15.01
C ASN A 33 8.32 5.63 -14.02
N THR A 34 9.50 6.00 -13.53
CA THR A 34 9.66 7.05 -12.52
C THR A 34 10.18 8.32 -13.18
N PHE A 35 9.53 9.44 -12.93
CA PHE A 35 9.93 10.76 -13.38
C PHE A 35 10.76 11.45 -12.30
N THR A 36 11.97 11.84 -12.63
CA THR A 36 12.87 12.54 -11.71
C THR A 36 13.08 13.99 -12.14
N GLY A 37 13.15 14.90 -11.17
CA GLY A 37 13.50 16.31 -11.40
C GLY A 37 14.99 16.54 -11.56
N GLU A 38 15.37 17.80 -11.79
CA GLU A 38 16.78 18.20 -11.96
C GLU A 38 17.69 17.85 -10.76
N LYS A 39 17.11 17.70 -9.56
CA LYS A 39 17.82 17.33 -8.32
C LYS A 39 17.76 15.84 -8.01
N GLU A 40 17.44 15.00 -9.02
CA GLU A 40 17.23 13.55 -8.85
C GLU A 40 16.10 13.18 -7.87
N GLU A 41 15.28 14.15 -7.48
CA GLU A 41 14.11 13.88 -6.66
C GLU A 41 12.99 13.22 -7.47
N ASN A 42 12.37 12.21 -6.89
CA ASN A 42 11.23 11.53 -7.52
C ASN A 42 10.01 12.45 -7.51
N LEU A 43 9.62 12.97 -8.68
CA LEU A 43 8.47 13.84 -8.87
C LEU A 43 7.18 13.06 -9.09
N GLY A 44 7.28 11.86 -9.61
CA GLY A 44 6.12 11.03 -9.89
C GLY A 44 6.48 9.70 -10.50
N THR A 45 5.48 8.83 -10.57
CA THR A 45 5.63 7.48 -11.10
C THR A 45 4.38 7.14 -11.91
N PHE A 46 4.60 6.68 -13.13
CA PHE A 46 3.57 6.01 -13.91
C PHE A 46 3.71 4.50 -13.69
N LYS A 47 2.60 3.85 -13.36
CA LYS A 47 2.52 2.40 -13.22
C LYS A 47 1.48 1.84 -14.18
N LEU A 48 1.80 0.73 -14.80
CA LEU A 48 0.85 -0.11 -15.49
C LEU A 48 0.90 -1.48 -14.82
N HIS A 49 -0.23 -1.93 -14.31
CA HIS A 49 -0.38 -3.21 -13.65
C HIS A 49 -1.44 -4.02 -14.38
N VAL A 50 -1.11 -5.26 -14.69
CA VAL A 50 -2.05 -6.24 -15.24
C VAL A 50 -1.94 -7.48 -14.40
N SER A 51 -3.03 -7.97 -13.87
CA SER A 51 -3.06 -9.22 -13.12
C SER A 51 -4.23 -10.08 -13.53
N GLU A 52 -4.00 -11.37 -13.52
CA GLU A 52 -5.02 -12.39 -13.64
C GLU A 52 -5.05 -13.19 -12.36
N ARG A 53 -6.19 -13.18 -11.65
CA ARG A 53 -6.41 -13.91 -10.40
C ARG A 53 -5.39 -13.65 -9.28
N ASP A 54 -4.95 -12.41 -9.13
CA ASP A 54 -4.12 -12.02 -7.99
C ASP A 54 -4.90 -12.10 -6.66
N ILE A 55 -4.20 -12.37 -5.57
CA ILE A 55 -4.81 -12.42 -4.24
C ILE A 55 -4.61 -11.07 -3.55
N ILE A 56 -5.65 -10.25 -3.54
CA ILE A 56 -5.65 -8.95 -2.89
C ILE A 56 -6.62 -8.99 -1.70
N ASN A 57 -6.09 -8.80 -0.50
CA ASN A 57 -6.89 -8.80 0.73
C ASN A 57 -7.78 -10.04 0.89
N ASP A 58 -7.24 -11.23 0.59
CA ASP A 58 -7.88 -12.55 0.61
C ASP A 58 -8.97 -12.76 -0.46
N GLU A 59 -9.11 -11.85 -1.40
CA GLU A 59 -10.01 -12.00 -2.53
C GLU A 59 -9.22 -12.22 -3.81
N ILE A 60 -9.77 -13.02 -4.72
CA ILE A 60 -9.15 -13.26 -6.04
C ILE A 60 -9.60 -12.16 -6.98
N VAL A 61 -8.66 -11.37 -7.48
CA VAL A 61 -8.92 -10.18 -8.29
C VAL A 61 -8.12 -10.23 -9.58
N SER A 62 -8.78 -9.94 -10.70
CA SER A 62 -8.12 -9.69 -11.98
C SER A 62 -8.22 -8.21 -12.32
N MET A 63 -7.13 -7.62 -12.83
CA MET A 63 -7.07 -6.21 -13.24
C MET A 63 -6.58 -6.08 -14.67
N LYS A 64 -7.32 -5.39 -15.55
CA LYS A 64 -7.04 -5.24 -16.98
C LYS A 64 -7.26 -3.80 -17.47
N PRO A 65 -6.24 -3.16 -17.95
CA PRO A 65 -5.01 -2.85 -17.24
C PRO A 65 -5.28 -1.80 -16.16
N LEU A 66 -4.56 -1.85 -15.06
CA LEU A 66 -4.51 -0.75 -14.11
C LEU A 66 -3.45 0.24 -14.58
N GLY A 67 -3.86 1.39 -15.11
CA GLY A 67 -2.97 2.53 -15.31
C GLY A 67 -3.05 3.47 -14.12
N SER A 68 -1.93 3.82 -13.51
CA SER A 68 -1.88 4.82 -12.46
C SER A 68 -0.76 5.84 -12.68
N LEU A 69 -1.07 7.08 -12.37
CA LEU A 69 -0.13 8.19 -12.32
C LEU A 69 -0.05 8.69 -10.88
N GLU A 70 1.13 8.57 -10.30
CA GLU A 70 1.39 9.00 -8.93
C GLU A 70 2.32 10.20 -8.93
N PHE A 71 2.00 11.22 -8.15
CA PHE A 71 2.85 12.36 -7.86
C PHE A 71 3.31 12.28 -6.41
N ASN A 72 4.62 12.31 -6.21
CA ASN A 72 5.22 12.06 -4.91
C ASN A 72 5.93 13.31 -4.38
N ASN A 73 5.83 13.51 -3.07
CA ASN A 73 6.60 14.50 -2.33
C ASN A 73 6.50 15.94 -2.85
N ILE A 74 5.36 16.33 -3.43
CA ILE A 74 5.13 17.71 -3.82
C ILE A 74 5.20 18.57 -2.55
N GLN A 75 6.24 19.40 -2.45
CA GLN A 75 6.41 20.25 -1.29
C GLN A 75 5.48 21.45 -1.36
N LEU A 76 4.61 21.59 -0.38
CA LEU A 76 3.75 22.75 -0.24
C LEU A 76 4.52 23.83 0.52
N PRO A 77 4.58 25.08 0.02
CA PRO A 77 5.36 26.16 0.65
C PRO A 77 4.83 26.53 2.03
N LEU A 78 3.54 26.29 2.31
CA LEU A 78 2.94 26.53 3.61
C LEU A 78 3.24 25.36 4.55
N PHE A 79 3.89 25.66 5.69
CA PHE A 79 4.09 24.74 6.82
C PHE A 79 4.92 23.47 6.54
N ASN A 80 5.70 23.40 5.45
CA ASN A 80 6.52 22.23 5.11
C ASN A 80 5.74 20.91 5.02
N TYR A 81 4.50 20.97 4.57
CA TYR A 81 3.75 19.77 4.24
C TYR A 81 4.16 19.21 2.88
N LYS A 82 4.06 17.89 2.76
CA LYS A 82 4.24 17.17 1.50
C LYS A 82 2.91 16.58 1.06
N LEU A 83 2.65 16.66 -0.23
CA LEU A 83 1.48 16.09 -0.87
C LEU A 83 1.91 14.94 -1.77
N ASN A 84 1.30 13.77 -1.58
CA ASN A 84 1.30 12.70 -2.56
C ASN A 84 -0.11 12.60 -3.12
N SER A 85 -0.23 12.41 -4.42
CA SER A 85 -1.51 12.20 -5.08
C SER A 85 -1.40 11.12 -6.14
N ALA A 86 -2.47 10.40 -6.38
CA ALA A 86 -2.53 9.40 -7.44
C ALA A 86 -3.89 9.42 -8.13
N ILE A 87 -3.86 9.16 -9.42
CA ILE A 87 -5.04 8.90 -10.24
C ILE A 87 -4.82 7.54 -10.89
N SER A 88 -5.84 6.68 -10.86
CA SER A 88 -5.78 5.39 -11.53
C SER A 88 -7.10 5.02 -12.20
N TYR A 89 -7.02 4.14 -13.19
CA TYR A 89 -8.16 3.58 -13.89
C TYR A 89 -7.91 2.12 -14.22
N ALA A 90 -8.89 1.26 -13.97
CA ALA A 90 -8.82 -0.16 -14.24
C ALA A 90 -10.20 -0.76 -14.56
N ASP A 91 -10.20 -1.84 -15.33
CA ASP A 91 -11.28 -2.82 -15.36
C ASP A 91 -10.94 -3.92 -14.35
N ILE A 92 -11.76 -4.08 -13.34
CA ILE A 92 -11.51 -4.95 -12.19
C ILE A 92 -12.55 -6.05 -12.17
N THR A 93 -12.10 -7.30 -12.05
CA THR A 93 -12.95 -8.45 -11.81
C THR A 93 -12.59 -9.10 -10.49
N GLU A 94 -13.50 -9.10 -9.54
CA GLU A 94 -13.39 -9.84 -8.29
C GLU A 94 -14.11 -11.17 -8.43
N HIS A 95 -13.41 -12.27 -8.14
CA HIS A 95 -13.90 -13.63 -8.32
C HIS A 95 -14.34 -14.21 -6.97
N TYR A 96 -15.55 -14.73 -6.93
CA TYR A 96 -16.09 -15.52 -5.83
C TYR A 96 -16.18 -17.00 -6.23
N GLU A 97 -16.50 -17.88 -5.32
CA GLU A 97 -16.58 -19.32 -5.59
C GLU A 97 -17.51 -19.67 -6.77
N THR A 98 -18.65 -18.99 -6.87
CA THR A 98 -19.69 -19.29 -7.87
C THR A 98 -20.03 -18.13 -8.80
N THR A 99 -19.52 -16.93 -8.52
CA THR A 99 -19.86 -15.70 -9.25
C THR A 99 -18.64 -14.81 -9.40
N SER A 100 -18.76 -13.77 -10.22
CA SER A 100 -17.77 -12.72 -10.31
C SER A 100 -18.44 -11.36 -10.50
N ILE A 101 -17.80 -10.30 -10.00
CA ILE A 101 -18.21 -8.92 -10.24
C ILE A 101 -17.13 -8.27 -11.09
N SER A 102 -17.50 -7.75 -12.26
CA SER A 102 -16.59 -7.03 -13.16
C SER A 102 -17.10 -5.62 -13.40
N LEU A 103 -16.29 -4.62 -13.05
CA LEU A 103 -16.61 -3.20 -13.20
C LEU A 103 -15.36 -2.38 -13.47
N GLU A 104 -15.53 -1.30 -14.23
CA GLU A 104 -14.53 -0.26 -14.34
C GLU A 104 -14.46 0.57 -13.05
N GLU A 105 -13.23 0.93 -12.66
CA GLU A 105 -12.98 1.76 -11.50
C GLU A 105 -12.05 2.92 -11.89
N ALA A 106 -12.48 4.15 -11.64
CA ALA A 106 -11.60 5.31 -11.59
C ALA A 106 -11.34 5.66 -10.12
N HIS A 107 -10.10 5.97 -9.78
CA HIS A 107 -9.70 6.27 -8.42
C HIS A 107 -8.82 7.50 -8.35
N LEU A 108 -9.10 8.37 -7.39
CA LEU A 108 -8.28 9.51 -6.98
C LEU A 108 -7.90 9.35 -5.53
N SER A 109 -6.63 9.54 -5.22
CA SER A 109 -6.16 9.65 -3.85
C SER A 109 -5.28 10.87 -3.64
N ALA A 110 -5.32 11.40 -2.43
CA ALA A 110 -4.44 12.47 -1.98
C ALA A 110 -4.03 12.22 -0.53
N ARG A 111 -2.75 12.38 -0.24
CA ARG A 111 -2.16 12.20 1.07
C ARG A 111 -1.33 13.41 1.42
N LEU A 112 -1.76 14.16 2.41
CA LEU A 112 -1.05 15.31 2.96
C LEU A 112 -0.36 14.89 4.25
N PHE A 113 0.94 15.08 4.35
CA PHE A 113 1.71 14.66 5.52
C PHE A 113 2.88 15.58 5.81
N ARG A 114 3.35 15.52 7.05
CA ARG A 114 4.56 16.22 7.51
C ARG A 114 5.34 15.33 8.46
N SER A 115 6.64 15.24 8.26
CA SER A 115 7.53 14.59 9.23
C SER A 115 8.09 15.62 10.19
N ILE A 116 7.81 15.47 11.47
CA ILE A 116 8.26 16.32 12.56
C ILE A 116 9.26 15.50 13.36
N ALA A 117 10.52 15.97 13.35
CA ALA A 117 11.56 15.35 14.16
C ALA A 117 11.32 15.66 15.64
N LEU A 118 11.46 14.65 16.47
CA LEU A 118 11.52 14.75 17.93
C LEU A 118 12.96 14.52 18.41
N PHE A 119 13.13 14.32 19.70
CA PHE A 119 14.40 13.91 20.28
C PHE A 119 14.78 12.47 19.89
N ASN A 120 16.09 12.16 19.95
CA ASN A 120 16.63 10.81 19.70
C ASN A 120 16.19 10.15 18.39
N TYR A 121 16.20 10.94 17.29
CA TYR A 121 15.80 10.47 15.95
C TYR A 121 14.33 10.00 15.81
N SER A 122 13.54 10.12 16.87
CA SER A 122 12.11 9.83 16.81
C SER A 122 11.37 10.83 15.92
N LYS A 123 10.28 10.40 15.31
CA LYS A 123 9.49 11.21 14.39
C LYS A 123 8.01 11.07 14.69
N ILE A 124 7.29 12.19 14.59
CA ILE A 124 5.82 12.20 14.49
C ILE A 124 5.45 12.56 13.06
N ILE A 125 4.54 11.79 12.47
CA ILE A 125 4.06 12.01 11.11
C ILE A 125 2.54 12.14 11.17
N PRO A 126 2.00 13.36 11.36
CA PRO A 126 0.59 13.63 11.14
C PRO A 126 0.28 13.55 9.65
N GLU A 127 -0.86 12.98 9.32
CA GLU A 127 -1.22 12.68 7.96
C GLU A 127 -2.74 12.77 7.79
N ILE A 128 -3.17 13.32 6.66
CA ILE A 128 -4.56 13.31 6.21
C ILE A 128 -4.59 12.58 4.87
N PHE A 129 -5.48 11.65 4.75
CA PHE A 129 -5.66 10.86 3.55
C PHE A 129 -7.10 10.96 3.05
N TYR A 130 -7.23 11.29 1.76
CA TYR A 130 -8.48 11.30 1.03
C TYR A 130 -8.42 10.29 -0.10
N SER A 131 -9.50 9.55 -0.34
CA SER A 131 -9.65 8.72 -1.53
C SER A 131 -11.09 8.72 -2.00
N LYS A 132 -11.26 8.71 -3.33
CA LYS A 132 -12.54 8.60 -3.98
C LYS A 132 -12.46 7.65 -5.14
N TYR A 133 -13.40 6.73 -5.17
CA TYR A 133 -13.56 5.72 -6.20
C TYR A 133 -14.87 6.01 -6.95
N TRP A 134 -14.85 5.95 -8.25
CA TRP A 134 -16.02 6.06 -9.11
C TRP A 134 -16.22 4.75 -9.86
N TYR A 135 -17.44 4.29 -9.86
CA TYR A 135 -17.91 3.10 -10.56
C TYR A 135 -18.97 3.47 -11.59
N PRO A 136 -19.27 2.62 -12.58
CA PRO A 136 -20.41 2.81 -13.47
C PRO A 136 -21.72 3.04 -12.70
N GLN A 137 -22.72 3.63 -13.33
CA GLN A 137 -24.05 3.90 -12.78
C GLN A 137 -24.07 4.93 -11.63
N LYS A 138 -23.11 5.87 -11.62
CA LYS A 138 -22.98 6.94 -10.62
C LYS A 138 -22.72 6.46 -9.19
N ASN A 139 -22.34 5.22 -9.00
CA ASN A 139 -21.89 4.74 -7.71
C ASN A 139 -20.50 5.30 -7.40
N SER A 140 -20.29 5.68 -6.16
CA SER A 140 -18.98 6.13 -5.70
C SER A 140 -18.77 5.74 -4.25
N TRP A 141 -17.51 5.58 -3.89
CA TRP A 141 -17.08 5.34 -2.52
C TRP A 141 -16.01 6.36 -2.16
N GLU A 142 -16.25 7.09 -1.10
CA GLU A 142 -15.40 8.20 -0.67
C GLU A 142 -14.99 8.03 0.79
N ARG A 143 -13.72 8.37 1.08
CA ARG A 143 -13.12 8.18 2.39
C ARG A 143 -12.22 9.37 2.74
N LEU A 144 -12.33 9.83 3.98
CA LEU A 144 -11.40 10.79 4.57
C LEU A 144 -11.02 10.31 5.97
N PHE A 145 -9.76 10.15 6.21
CA PHE A 145 -9.24 9.82 7.53
C PHE A 145 -7.91 10.52 7.81
N SER A 146 -7.57 10.63 9.07
CA SER A 146 -6.25 11.09 9.49
C SER A 146 -5.52 10.01 10.24
N THR A 147 -4.21 10.10 10.22
CA THR A 147 -3.34 9.27 11.05
C THR A 147 -2.32 10.12 11.77
N VAL A 148 -1.89 9.65 12.91
CA VAL A 148 -0.70 10.15 13.58
C VAL A 148 0.20 8.96 13.82
N THR A 149 1.32 8.91 13.11
CA THR A 149 2.31 7.85 13.27
C THR A 149 3.48 8.35 14.08
N MET A 150 3.83 7.61 15.13
CA MET A 150 5.07 7.78 15.88
C MET A 150 6.06 6.69 15.48
N SER A 151 7.27 7.07 15.15
CA SER A 151 8.36 6.17 14.81
C SER A 151 9.53 6.40 15.75
N PHE A 152 10.02 5.34 16.37
CA PHE A 152 11.10 5.36 17.34
C PHE A 152 12.24 4.48 16.83
N PRO A 153 13.16 5.01 16.02
CA PRO A 153 14.32 4.24 15.60
C PRO A 153 15.20 3.94 16.82
N SER A 154 15.41 2.70 17.10
CA SER A 154 16.34 2.22 18.11
C SER A 154 17.35 1.26 17.48
N THR A 155 18.41 0.95 18.20
CA THR A 155 19.44 -0.01 17.73
C THR A 155 18.95 -1.46 17.73
N ILE A 156 17.87 -1.74 18.45
CA ILE A 156 17.37 -3.11 18.66
C ILE A 156 15.98 -3.27 18.01
N PHE A 157 15.11 -2.24 18.09
CA PHE A 157 13.75 -2.29 17.52
C PHE A 157 13.39 -0.98 16.85
N ASN A 158 12.64 -1.06 15.74
CA ASN A 158 12.09 0.11 15.06
C ASN A 158 10.56 0.13 15.21
N PRO A 159 10.03 0.45 16.40
CA PRO A 159 8.59 0.49 16.59
C PRO A 159 7.96 1.65 15.85
N LYS A 160 6.86 1.37 15.19
CA LYS A 160 5.92 2.36 14.64
C LYS A 160 4.57 2.15 15.30
N ILE A 161 4.03 3.22 15.82
CA ILE A 161 2.69 3.24 16.40
C ILE A 161 1.87 4.26 15.61
N SER A 162 0.77 3.82 15.02
CA SER A 162 -0.10 4.68 14.21
C SER A 162 -1.50 4.66 14.77
N LEU A 163 -2.03 5.83 15.03
CA LEU A 163 -3.42 6.03 15.44
C LEU A 163 -4.22 6.54 14.24
N TYR A 164 -5.25 5.81 13.86
CA TYR A 164 -6.16 6.14 12.78
C TYR A 164 -7.44 6.72 13.32
N LYS A 165 -7.88 7.84 12.76
CA LYS A 165 -9.15 8.49 13.04
C LYS A 165 -9.92 8.69 11.75
N GLN A 166 -11.10 8.12 11.67
CA GLN A 166 -12.02 8.38 10.57
C GLN A 166 -12.84 9.64 10.86
N TRP A 167 -12.80 10.61 9.94
CA TRP A 167 -13.51 11.89 10.09
C TRP A 167 -14.83 11.95 9.34
N LEU A 168 -14.86 11.36 8.15
CA LEU A 168 -16.08 11.23 7.38
C LEU A 168 -16.54 9.79 7.42
N LYS A 169 -17.81 9.63 7.75
CA LYS A 169 -18.49 8.37 7.48
C LYS A 169 -18.35 8.08 6.00
N ASN A 170 -17.93 6.85 5.64
CA ASN A 170 -17.83 6.47 4.24
C ASN A 170 -19.12 6.86 3.51
N THR A 171 -18.97 7.65 2.44
CA THR A 171 -20.10 8.02 1.61
C THR A 171 -20.15 7.07 0.42
N GLY A 172 -21.26 6.37 0.26
CA GLY A 172 -21.38 5.29 -0.72
C GLY A 172 -20.70 4.01 -0.28
N ASP A 173 -20.74 3.00 -1.15
CA ASP A 173 -20.18 1.68 -0.92
C ASP A 173 -19.32 1.26 -2.12
N SER A 174 -18.26 0.51 -1.85
CA SER A 174 -17.53 -0.17 -2.90
C SER A 174 -18.25 -1.47 -3.25
N PRO A 175 -18.44 -1.78 -4.54
CA PRO A 175 -18.94 -3.07 -4.96
C PRO A 175 -17.94 -4.21 -4.70
N PHE A 176 -16.67 -3.85 -4.50
CA PHE A 176 -15.59 -4.81 -4.31
C PHE A 176 -15.26 -5.04 -2.83
N SER A 177 -15.30 -6.29 -2.39
CA SER A 177 -15.01 -6.66 -1.01
C SER A 177 -13.53 -6.48 -0.65
N PHE A 178 -12.61 -6.72 -1.58
CA PHE A 178 -11.19 -6.53 -1.36
C PHE A 178 -10.82 -5.07 -1.01
N ARG A 179 -11.63 -4.10 -1.46
CA ARG A 179 -11.44 -2.69 -1.12
C ARG A 179 -11.83 -2.37 0.32
N THR A 180 -12.84 -3.05 0.84
CA THR A 180 -13.44 -2.75 2.16
C THR A 180 -12.88 -3.61 3.28
N LYS A 181 -12.54 -4.86 3.00
CA LYS A 181 -12.22 -5.91 3.98
C LYS A 181 -11.10 -5.53 4.97
N PHE A 182 -10.03 -4.92 4.49
CA PHE A 182 -8.88 -4.50 5.32
C PHE A 182 -8.66 -3.00 5.38
N SER A 183 -9.59 -2.24 4.88
CA SER A 183 -9.56 -0.78 5.04
C SER A 183 -9.75 -0.40 6.50
N PRO A 184 -9.14 0.69 6.98
CA PRO A 184 -9.51 1.28 8.26
C PRO A 184 -11.00 1.62 8.23
N ILE A 185 -11.79 1.02 9.12
CA ILE A 185 -13.26 1.20 9.18
C ILE A 185 -13.68 2.15 10.28
N SER A 186 -12.81 2.41 11.22
CA SER A 186 -13.08 3.27 12.37
C SER A 186 -11.76 3.70 13.02
N ASP A 187 -11.82 4.12 14.26
CA ASP A 187 -10.65 4.42 15.05
C ASP A 187 -9.87 3.15 15.34
N GLU A 188 -8.62 3.09 14.87
CA GLU A 188 -7.75 1.92 14.98
C GLU A 188 -6.37 2.31 15.52
N LEU A 189 -5.78 1.43 16.32
CA LEU A 189 -4.39 1.47 16.69
C LEU A 189 -3.62 0.42 15.88
N TRP A 190 -2.58 0.85 15.20
CA TRP A 190 -1.66 -0.02 14.48
C TRP A 190 -0.31 0.01 15.16
N VAL A 191 0.26 -1.15 15.39
CA VAL A 191 1.59 -1.31 15.98
C VAL A 191 2.41 -2.18 15.06
N ASP A 192 3.55 -1.65 14.60
CA ASP A 192 4.53 -2.37 13.81
C ASP A 192 5.85 -2.39 14.55
N LEU A 193 6.33 -3.57 14.84
CA LEU A 193 7.64 -3.82 15.44
C LEU A 193 8.49 -4.56 14.41
N ASN A 194 9.56 -3.93 13.97
CA ASN A 194 10.48 -4.54 13.02
C ASN A 194 11.90 -4.43 13.57
N ASP A 195 12.65 -5.52 13.46
CA ASP A 195 14.06 -5.54 13.83
C ASP A 195 14.88 -6.33 12.82
N ARG A 196 16.17 -6.05 12.82
CA ARG A 196 17.15 -6.76 12.01
C ARG A 196 18.41 -7.00 12.82
N ILE A 197 18.75 -8.26 13.00
CA ILE A 197 19.99 -8.70 13.65
C ILE A 197 20.87 -9.32 12.57
N ASN A 198 21.91 -8.62 12.18
CA ASN A 198 22.75 -9.00 11.04
C ASN A 198 21.92 -9.19 9.77
N ASN A 199 21.84 -10.41 9.28
CA ASN A 199 21.08 -10.77 8.09
C ASN A 199 19.68 -11.33 8.40
N ALA A 200 19.41 -11.68 9.65
CA ALA A 200 18.09 -12.11 10.08
C ALA A 200 17.20 -10.87 10.36
N PHE A 201 15.94 -10.94 9.98
CA PHE A 201 14.95 -9.94 10.31
C PHE A 201 13.69 -10.58 10.85
N PHE A 202 13.01 -9.85 11.68
CA PHE A 202 11.68 -10.24 12.16
C PHE A 202 10.78 -9.02 12.25
N GLY A 203 9.49 -9.26 12.12
CA GLY A 203 8.47 -8.24 12.23
C GLY A 203 7.22 -8.77 12.90
N VAL A 204 6.59 -7.93 13.70
CA VAL A 204 5.26 -8.17 14.24
C VAL A 204 4.42 -6.95 13.93
N SER A 205 3.29 -7.13 13.25
CA SER A 205 2.33 -6.07 13.04
C SER A 205 0.97 -6.46 13.63
N SER A 206 0.29 -5.49 14.20
CA SER A 206 -1.01 -5.70 14.82
C SER A 206 -1.92 -4.49 14.58
N ARG A 207 -3.20 -4.75 14.39
CA ARG A 207 -4.26 -3.75 14.24
C ARG A 207 -5.35 -4.01 15.27
N TYR A 208 -5.62 -3.01 16.08
CA TYR A 208 -6.67 -3.06 17.10
C TYR A 208 -7.74 -2.02 16.80
N ALA A 209 -8.99 -2.45 16.65
CA ALA A 209 -10.14 -1.59 16.43
C ALA A 209 -10.79 -1.22 17.77
N PHE A 210 -10.83 0.08 18.09
CA PHE A 210 -11.41 0.55 19.35
C PHE A 210 -12.92 0.36 19.40
N HIS A 211 -13.61 0.52 18.28
CA HIS A 211 -15.07 0.41 18.24
C HIS A 211 -15.56 -1.01 18.54
N GLY A 212 -14.90 -2.02 17.99
CA GLY A 212 -15.24 -3.43 18.24
C GLY A 212 -14.47 -4.08 19.39
N LYS A 213 -13.51 -3.37 20.00
CA LYS A 213 -12.59 -3.89 21.03
C LYS A 213 -11.92 -5.20 20.60
N THR A 214 -11.56 -5.32 19.32
CA THR A 214 -11.01 -6.54 18.73
C THR A 214 -9.72 -6.29 17.98
N PHE A 215 -8.83 -7.29 18.00
CA PHE A 215 -7.71 -7.33 17.07
C PHE A 215 -8.24 -7.74 15.70
N ARG A 216 -8.02 -6.88 14.70
CA ARG A 216 -8.41 -7.14 13.31
C ARG A 216 -7.37 -7.97 12.56
N ASP A 217 -6.11 -7.76 12.91
CA ASP A 217 -5.00 -8.43 12.25
C ASP A 217 -3.82 -8.55 13.22
N ILE A 218 -3.12 -9.67 13.16
CA ILE A 218 -1.84 -9.91 13.84
C ILE A 218 -1.00 -10.70 12.84
N ASN A 219 0.14 -10.14 12.44
CA ASN A 219 1.03 -10.77 11.49
C ASN A 219 2.41 -10.89 12.11
N ILE A 220 3.05 -12.03 11.89
CA ILE A 220 4.42 -12.30 12.33
C ILE A 220 5.24 -12.63 11.10
N GLU A 221 6.34 -11.94 10.89
CA GLU A 221 7.26 -12.18 9.79
C GLU A 221 8.66 -12.48 10.34
N VAL A 222 9.29 -13.51 9.79
CA VAL A 222 10.69 -13.83 10.04
C VAL A 222 11.37 -14.09 8.72
N GLY A 223 12.64 -13.75 8.60
CA GLY A 223 13.36 -14.02 7.37
C GLY A 223 14.84 -13.77 7.48
N TYR A 224 15.51 -14.02 6.37
CA TYR A 224 16.95 -13.90 6.25
C TYR A 224 17.32 -13.27 4.92
N ALA A 225 18.18 -12.26 4.96
CA ALA A 225 18.69 -11.56 3.78
C ALA A 225 20.11 -12.06 3.46
N PHE A 226 20.29 -12.66 2.31
CA PHE A 226 21.58 -12.99 1.72
C PHE A 226 22.06 -11.80 0.87
N SER A 227 23.27 -11.87 0.34
CA SER A 227 23.81 -10.79 -0.51
C SER A 227 22.92 -10.48 -1.71
N CYS A 228 22.43 -11.50 -2.39
CA CYS A 228 21.67 -11.34 -3.65
C CYS A 228 20.19 -11.71 -3.52
N TRP A 229 19.73 -12.22 -2.39
CA TRP A 229 18.35 -12.66 -2.22
C TRP A 229 17.88 -12.60 -0.76
N LYS A 230 16.56 -12.54 -0.59
CA LYS A 230 15.87 -12.48 0.71
C LYS A 230 14.80 -13.55 0.75
N VAL A 231 14.74 -14.28 1.86
CA VAL A 231 13.68 -15.26 2.13
C VAL A 231 12.91 -14.81 3.36
N SER A 232 11.60 -14.92 3.30
CA SER A 232 10.76 -14.65 4.47
C SER A 232 9.63 -15.67 4.61
N LEU A 233 9.21 -15.87 5.84
CA LEU A 233 8.02 -16.59 6.24
C LEU A 233 7.13 -15.61 7.00
N LYS A 234 5.90 -15.43 6.55
CA LYS A 234 4.93 -14.55 7.18
C LYS A 234 3.69 -15.34 7.60
N TRP A 235 3.39 -15.30 8.87
CA TRP A 235 2.18 -15.89 9.43
C TRP A 235 1.13 -14.82 9.66
N LEU A 236 -0.01 -14.96 8.98
CA LEU A 236 -1.20 -14.12 9.11
C LEU A 236 -2.17 -14.82 10.06
N THR A 237 -2.12 -14.48 11.36
CA THR A 237 -2.80 -15.27 12.40
C THR A 237 -4.31 -15.29 12.25
N LYS A 238 -4.93 -14.16 11.84
CA LYS A 238 -6.38 -14.06 11.67
C LYS A 238 -6.90 -14.74 10.40
N ARG A 239 -6.00 -14.99 9.46
CA ARG A 239 -6.30 -15.67 8.19
C ARG A 239 -5.91 -17.14 8.22
N GLU A 240 -5.20 -17.57 9.28
CA GLU A 240 -4.64 -18.92 9.40
C GLU A 240 -3.76 -19.31 8.20
N GLN A 241 -3.07 -18.30 7.61
CA GLN A 241 -2.25 -18.46 6.42
C GLN A 241 -0.77 -18.28 6.73
N ILE A 242 0.05 -19.07 6.06
CA ILE A 242 1.51 -18.93 6.07
C ILE A 242 1.93 -18.59 4.64
N LEU A 243 2.59 -17.44 4.48
CA LEU A 243 3.12 -16.99 3.20
C LEU A 243 4.63 -17.18 3.20
N PHE A 244 5.14 -17.76 2.13
CA PHE A 244 6.57 -17.84 1.86
C PHE A 244 6.95 -16.76 0.85
N GLY A 245 7.91 -15.90 1.20
CA GLY A 245 8.41 -14.83 0.35
C GLY A 245 9.84 -15.14 -0.12
N PHE A 246 10.09 -14.96 -1.40
CA PHE A 246 11.41 -14.98 -2.00
C PHE A 246 11.58 -13.72 -2.85
N GLN A 247 12.64 -12.96 -2.62
CA GLN A 247 12.94 -11.75 -3.35
C GLN A 247 14.42 -11.76 -3.76
N MET A 248 14.70 -11.52 -5.03
CA MET A 248 16.06 -11.30 -5.52
C MET A 248 16.36 -9.80 -5.42
N ASN A 249 17.48 -9.45 -4.79
CA ASN A 249 17.99 -8.10 -4.80
C ASN A 249 18.78 -7.92 -6.11
N GLN A 250 18.34 -7.01 -6.95
CA GLN A 250 19.16 -6.55 -8.07
C GLN A 250 20.10 -5.47 -7.50
N GLU A 251 21.41 -5.69 -7.64
CA GLU A 251 22.43 -4.66 -7.39
C GLU A 251 22.39 -3.55 -8.42
#